data_b8c6cbccaa0404e449498b15504e067e
#
_entry.id   b8c6cbccaa0404e449498b15504e067e
#
_cell.length_a   1.000
_cell.length_b   1.000
_cell.length_c   1.000
_cell.angle_alpha   90.00
_cell.angle_beta   90.00
_cell.angle_gamma   90.00
#
_symmetry.space_group_name_H-M   'P 1'
#
loop_
_entity.id
_entity.type
_entity.pdbx_description
1 polymer ?
#
loop_
_entity_poly.entity_id
_entity_poly.type
_entity_poly.pdbx_seq_one_letter_code
_entity_poly.pdbx_strand_id
1 'polypeptide(L)'
;MKILVLILARGGSKRLPNKNILKLGKKHLINWSIDFAKKIPLVCDILVSTDSKKIGLIAKKRGALVPWIRPKKLSLDKTKSHDAALHATNWYENNIQKVDALMLLQPTSPFRRLKTIKEGIRIFKNKKNISILGVEQSKYNLNQHFILRKTKNKYSKKILINTENIYRENGSFYLISPSNLRKNKSFYSNNTFPLVCKLTIESVDIDTKDDWNIAKKLVNIKLN
;
A
#
# COMPACT_ATOMS: atom_id res chain seq x y z
N MET A 1 0.28 9.69 -19.99
CA MET A 1 0.84 9.14 -18.73
C MET A 1 0.39 7.69 -18.59
N LYS A 2 1.35 6.78 -18.47
CA LYS A 2 1.12 5.34 -18.24
C LYS A 2 1.42 5.02 -16.78
N ILE A 3 0.47 4.39 -16.08
CA ILE A 3 0.62 3.98 -14.68
C ILE A 3 0.71 2.46 -14.60
N LEU A 4 1.81 1.96 -14.03
CA LEU A 4 1.89 0.56 -13.62
C LEU A 4 1.34 0.42 -12.21
N VAL A 5 0.30 -0.39 -12.02
CA VAL A 5 -0.13 -0.76 -10.67
C VAL A 5 0.69 -1.96 -10.21
N LEU A 6 1.33 -1.81 -9.06
CA LEU A 6 2.07 -2.88 -8.39
C LEU A 6 1.34 -3.32 -7.13
N ILE A 7 1.22 -4.64 -6.97
CA ILE A 7 0.65 -5.27 -5.77
C ILE A 7 1.71 -6.21 -5.19
N LEU A 8 2.17 -5.91 -3.99
CA LEU A 8 3.14 -6.74 -3.26
C LEU A 8 2.40 -7.67 -2.30
N ALA A 9 2.41 -8.97 -2.58
CA ALA A 9 1.65 -9.96 -1.82
C ALA A 9 2.52 -11.16 -1.44
N ARG A 10 3.13 -11.13 -0.24
CA ARG A 10 3.92 -12.26 0.24
C ARG A 10 3.04 -13.37 0.84
N GLY A 11 3.50 -14.62 0.80
CA GLY A 11 2.83 -15.78 1.38
C GLY A 11 2.97 -15.87 2.89
N GLY A 12 4.12 -15.42 3.45
CA GLY A 12 4.49 -15.58 4.85
C GLY A 12 3.89 -14.56 5.81
N SER A 13 2.57 -14.40 5.84
CA SER A 13 1.89 -13.52 6.80
C SER A 13 1.83 -14.18 8.17
N LYS A 14 2.51 -13.62 9.19
CA LYS A 14 2.62 -14.19 10.54
C LYS A 14 1.40 -13.92 11.42
N ARG A 15 0.96 -12.66 11.51
CA ARG A 15 -0.16 -12.22 12.39
C ARG A 15 -1.53 -12.71 11.89
N LEU A 16 -1.69 -12.87 10.57
CA LEU A 16 -2.87 -13.44 9.95
C LEU A 16 -2.42 -14.40 8.83
N PRO A 17 -2.27 -15.70 9.10
CA PRO A 17 -1.76 -16.67 8.14
C PRO A 17 -2.58 -16.69 6.85
N ASN A 18 -1.89 -16.81 5.71
CA ASN A 18 -2.52 -16.84 4.38
C ASN A 18 -3.36 -15.60 4.04
N LYS A 19 -3.15 -14.47 4.70
CA LYS A 19 -3.95 -13.25 4.61
C LYS A 19 -4.40 -12.90 3.20
N ASN A 20 -3.49 -12.87 2.24
CA ASN A 20 -3.75 -12.42 0.86
C ASN A 20 -4.74 -13.31 0.09
N ILE A 21 -4.93 -14.56 0.54
CA ILE A 21 -5.84 -15.53 -0.08
C ILE A 21 -7.07 -15.85 0.76
N LEU A 22 -7.21 -15.26 1.95
CA LEU A 22 -8.46 -15.35 2.71
C LEU A 22 -9.58 -14.67 1.92
N LYS A 23 -10.81 -15.21 2.03
CA LYS A 23 -11.98 -14.64 1.38
C LYS A 23 -12.61 -13.55 2.25
N LEU A 24 -12.51 -12.30 1.80
CA LEU A 24 -13.25 -11.17 2.35
C LEU A 24 -14.49 -10.95 1.47
N GLY A 25 -15.65 -11.27 2.03
CA GLY A 25 -16.87 -11.41 1.23
C GLY A 25 -16.72 -12.55 0.20
N LYS A 26 -17.10 -12.30 -1.03
CA LYS A 26 -17.12 -13.30 -2.11
C LYS A 26 -15.79 -13.52 -2.83
N LYS A 27 -14.72 -12.79 -2.49
CA LYS A 27 -13.44 -12.84 -3.21
C LYS A 27 -12.22 -12.81 -2.29
N HIS A 28 -11.08 -13.34 -2.80
CA HIS A 28 -9.82 -13.29 -2.07
C HIS A 28 -9.36 -11.86 -1.81
N LEU A 29 -8.69 -11.62 -0.68
CA LEU A 29 -8.25 -10.27 -0.29
C LEU A 29 -7.42 -9.58 -1.38
N ILE A 30 -6.49 -10.27 -2.01
CA ILE A 30 -5.69 -9.71 -3.11
C ILE A 30 -6.55 -9.24 -4.30
N ASN A 31 -7.68 -9.91 -4.56
CA ASN A 31 -8.56 -9.58 -5.67
C ASN A 31 -9.26 -8.22 -5.49
N TRP A 32 -9.38 -7.72 -4.25
CA TRP A 32 -9.90 -6.38 -4.00
C TRP A 32 -9.01 -5.32 -4.63
N SER A 33 -7.69 -5.44 -4.47
CA SER A 33 -6.74 -4.52 -5.08
C SER A 33 -6.65 -4.67 -6.60
N ILE A 34 -6.71 -5.90 -7.13
CA ILE A 34 -6.71 -6.15 -8.59
C ILE A 34 -7.96 -5.57 -9.24
N ASP A 35 -9.15 -5.86 -8.68
CA ASP A 35 -10.42 -5.34 -9.21
C ASP A 35 -10.50 -3.82 -9.14
N PHE A 36 -9.96 -3.25 -8.07
CA PHE A 36 -9.91 -1.81 -7.91
C PHE A 36 -8.97 -1.19 -8.95
N ALA A 37 -7.79 -1.77 -9.16
CA ALA A 37 -6.82 -1.29 -10.14
C ALA A 37 -7.39 -1.22 -11.56
N LYS A 38 -8.23 -2.17 -11.96
CA LYS A 38 -8.91 -2.18 -13.27
C LYS A 38 -9.83 -0.99 -13.51
N LYS A 39 -10.26 -0.29 -12.45
CA LYS A 39 -11.14 0.88 -12.53
C LYS A 39 -10.36 2.20 -12.60
N ILE A 40 -9.05 2.17 -12.37
CA ILE A 40 -8.21 3.37 -12.31
C ILE A 40 -7.87 3.80 -13.74
N PRO A 41 -8.11 5.06 -14.11
CA PRO A 41 -7.73 5.55 -15.43
C PRO A 41 -6.21 5.57 -15.59
N LEU A 42 -5.73 5.44 -16.83
CA LEU A 42 -4.32 5.48 -17.21
C LEU A 42 -3.47 4.30 -16.70
N VAL A 43 -4.08 3.31 -16.06
CA VAL A 43 -3.40 2.05 -15.71
C VAL A 43 -3.16 1.27 -16.99
N CYS A 44 -1.88 1.02 -17.29
CA CYS A 44 -1.50 0.21 -18.44
C CYS A 44 -1.47 -1.28 -18.10
N ASP A 45 -0.99 -1.61 -16.90
CA ASP A 45 -0.92 -2.99 -16.42
C ASP A 45 -1.03 -3.10 -14.90
N ILE A 46 -1.38 -4.31 -14.43
CA ILE A 46 -1.43 -4.69 -13.03
C ILE A 46 -0.43 -5.80 -12.80
N LEU A 47 0.66 -5.50 -12.08
CA LEU A 47 1.74 -6.43 -11.79
C LEU A 47 1.67 -6.90 -10.34
N VAL A 48 1.63 -8.20 -10.13
CA VAL A 48 1.67 -8.79 -8.78
C VAL A 48 3.02 -9.44 -8.56
N SER A 49 3.73 -8.99 -7.53
CA SER A 49 4.97 -9.60 -7.07
C SER A 49 4.70 -10.43 -5.81
N THR A 50 4.92 -11.73 -5.91
CA THR A 50 4.66 -12.70 -4.84
C THR A 50 5.68 -13.82 -4.83
N ASP A 51 5.97 -14.35 -3.64
CA ASP A 51 6.79 -15.54 -3.39
C ASP A 51 5.96 -16.84 -3.30
N SER A 52 4.63 -16.72 -3.41
CA SER A 52 3.69 -17.84 -3.28
C SER A 52 3.07 -18.22 -4.64
N LYS A 53 3.29 -19.44 -5.09
CA LYS A 53 2.63 -19.97 -6.30
C LYS A 53 1.09 -19.86 -6.20
N LYS A 54 0.52 -20.11 -5.02
CA LYS A 54 -0.93 -20.04 -4.80
C LYS A 54 -1.48 -18.63 -4.98
N ILE A 55 -0.81 -17.63 -4.42
CA ILE A 55 -1.17 -16.21 -4.61
C ILE A 55 -1.03 -15.85 -6.09
N GLY A 56 0.06 -16.26 -6.73
CA GLY A 56 0.31 -16.00 -8.14
C GLY A 56 -0.79 -16.56 -9.05
N LEU A 57 -1.23 -17.80 -8.82
CA LEU A 57 -2.34 -18.40 -9.58
C LEU A 57 -3.66 -17.64 -9.42
N ILE A 58 -3.99 -17.23 -8.19
CA ILE A 58 -5.20 -16.44 -7.92
C ILE A 58 -5.14 -15.09 -8.64
N ALA A 59 -3.99 -14.43 -8.59
CA ALA A 59 -3.78 -13.14 -9.25
C ALA A 59 -3.85 -13.25 -10.78
N LYS A 60 -3.20 -14.28 -11.38
CA LYS A 60 -3.27 -14.55 -12.82
C LYS A 60 -4.70 -14.81 -13.29
N LYS A 61 -5.46 -15.64 -12.57
CA LYS A 61 -6.88 -15.91 -12.87
C LYS A 61 -7.72 -14.63 -12.79
N ARG A 62 -7.28 -13.64 -12.02
CA ARG A 62 -7.95 -12.32 -11.94
C ARG A 62 -7.42 -11.31 -12.95
N GLY A 63 -6.55 -11.71 -13.88
CA GLY A 63 -6.04 -10.89 -14.98
C GLY A 63 -4.87 -9.97 -14.60
N ALA A 64 -4.13 -10.29 -13.56
CA ALA A 64 -2.88 -9.59 -13.23
C ALA A 64 -1.66 -10.31 -13.85
N LEU A 65 -0.64 -9.55 -14.20
CA LEU A 65 0.66 -10.08 -14.60
C LEU A 65 1.39 -10.65 -13.37
N VAL A 66 1.89 -11.89 -13.48
CA VAL A 66 2.72 -12.56 -12.47
C VAL A 66 3.82 -13.32 -13.23
N PRO A 67 4.81 -12.61 -13.74
CA PRO A 67 5.79 -13.22 -14.66
C PRO A 67 6.78 -14.15 -13.96
N TRP A 68 7.00 -13.98 -12.66
CA TRP A 68 7.94 -14.77 -11.86
C TRP A 68 7.42 -15.03 -10.45
N ILE A 69 8.10 -15.93 -9.72
CA ILE A 69 7.99 -16.05 -8.27
C ILE A 69 9.10 -15.21 -7.64
N ARG A 70 8.73 -14.25 -6.78
CA ARG A 70 9.64 -13.31 -6.15
C ARG A 70 10.75 -14.04 -5.38
N PRO A 71 12.03 -13.67 -5.57
CA PRO A 71 13.15 -14.27 -4.86
C PRO A 71 12.99 -14.22 -3.34
N LYS A 72 13.38 -15.28 -2.64
CA LYS A 72 13.28 -15.37 -1.16
C LYS A 72 13.90 -14.16 -0.45
N LYS A 73 15.07 -13.67 -0.90
CA LYS A 73 15.73 -12.49 -0.33
C LYS A 73 14.88 -11.22 -0.33
N LEU A 74 13.92 -11.11 -1.26
CA LEU A 74 12.98 -9.99 -1.36
C LEU A 74 11.63 -10.25 -0.67
N SER A 75 11.51 -11.37 0.05
CA SER A 75 10.26 -11.83 0.70
C SER A 75 10.39 -12.00 2.20
N LEU A 76 11.56 -11.68 2.77
CA LEU A 76 11.83 -11.76 4.20
C LEU A 76 11.08 -10.67 4.97
N ASP A 77 10.83 -10.87 6.26
CA ASP A 77 10.15 -9.90 7.12
C ASP A 77 10.85 -8.54 7.18
N LYS A 78 12.19 -8.56 7.17
CA LYS A 78 13.03 -7.35 7.17
C LYS A 78 13.18 -6.68 5.81
N THR A 79 12.69 -7.30 4.73
CA THR A 79 12.80 -6.71 3.39
C THR A 79 11.86 -5.53 3.27
N LYS A 80 12.40 -4.39 2.86
CA LYS A 80 11.61 -3.18 2.66
C LYS A 80 10.77 -3.28 1.38
N SER A 81 9.57 -2.74 1.42
CA SER A 81 8.64 -2.79 0.27
C SER A 81 9.22 -2.17 -0.98
N HIS A 82 10.08 -1.15 -0.86
CA HIS A 82 10.70 -0.52 -2.01
C HIS A 82 11.69 -1.43 -2.75
N ASP A 83 12.37 -2.36 -2.07
CA ASP A 83 13.29 -3.31 -2.74
C ASP A 83 12.51 -4.26 -3.66
N ALA A 84 11.38 -4.79 -3.16
CA ALA A 84 10.49 -5.62 -3.98
C ALA A 84 9.84 -4.81 -5.12
N ALA A 85 9.54 -3.53 -4.88
CA ALA A 85 8.98 -2.64 -5.89
C ALA A 85 10.01 -2.31 -6.98
N LEU A 86 11.25 -2.01 -6.62
CA LEU A 86 12.34 -1.77 -7.57
C LEU A 86 12.60 -2.98 -8.46
N HIS A 87 12.65 -4.18 -7.86
CA HIS A 87 12.79 -5.41 -8.62
C HIS A 87 11.67 -5.57 -9.65
N ALA A 88 10.43 -5.38 -9.24
CA ALA A 88 9.27 -5.51 -10.09
C ALA A 88 9.24 -4.45 -11.21
N THR A 89 9.50 -3.19 -10.86
CA THR A 89 9.50 -2.07 -11.80
C THR A 89 10.61 -2.21 -12.84
N ASN A 90 11.82 -2.59 -12.42
CA ASN A 90 12.95 -2.80 -13.33
C ASN A 90 12.67 -3.94 -14.32
N TRP A 91 12.12 -5.05 -13.82
CA TRP A 91 11.73 -6.14 -14.70
C TRP A 91 10.69 -5.67 -15.73
N TYR A 92 9.63 -4.97 -15.28
CA TYR A 92 8.57 -4.52 -16.17
C TYR A 92 9.09 -3.56 -17.26
N GLU A 93 9.91 -2.60 -16.88
CA GLU A 93 10.46 -1.63 -17.83
C GLU A 93 11.49 -2.21 -18.80
N ASN A 94 12.15 -3.30 -18.42
CA ASN A 94 13.12 -3.99 -19.29
C ASN A 94 12.46 -5.01 -20.24
N ASN A 95 11.26 -5.51 -19.91
CA ASN A 95 10.64 -6.59 -20.67
C ASN A 95 9.34 -6.19 -21.37
N ILE A 96 8.69 -5.09 -20.97
CA ILE A 96 7.38 -4.71 -21.51
C ILE A 96 7.42 -3.27 -22.03
N GLN A 97 7.44 -2.27 -21.16
CA GLN A 97 7.47 -0.86 -21.55
C GLN A 97 7.86 0.07 -20.39
N LYS A 98 8.36 1.26 -20.73
CA LYS A 98 8.55 2.34 -19.76
C LYS A 98 7.21 2.88 -19.27
N VAL A 99 7.19 3.30 -18.00
CA VAL A 99 6.02 3.90 -17.37
C VAL A 99 6.35 5.23 -16.71
N ASP A 100 5.37 6.12 -16.67
CA ASP A 100 5.52 7.44 -16.07
C ASP A 100 5.37 7.40 -14.54
N ALA A 101 4.56 6.47 -14.06
CA ALA A 101 4.29 6.31 -12.63
C ALA A 101 4.10 4.85 -12.23
N LEU A 102 4.55 4.55 -11.02
CA LEU A 102 4.27 3.32 -10.27
C LEU A 102 3.24 3.64 -9.19
N MET A 103 2.14 2.89 -9.15
CA MET A 103 1.15 2.95 -8.09
C MET A 103 1.19 1.66 -7.27
N LEU A 104 1.65 1.74 -6.01
CA LEU A 104 1.56 0.60 -5.10
C LEU A 104 0.18 0.58 -4.44
N LEU A 105 -0.52 -0.54 -4.57
CA LEU A 105 -1.77 -0.85 -3.87
C LEU A 105 -1.55 -2.05 -2.95
N GLN A 106 -1.57 -1.82 -1.64
CA GLN A 106 -1.39 -2.92 -0.68
C GLN A 106 -2.66 -3.77 -0.58
N PRO A 107 -2.58 -5.11 -0.64
CA PRO A 107 -3.77 -5.97 -0.46
C PRO A 107 -4.49 -5.74 0.86
N THR A 108 -3.76 -5.34 1.89
CA THR A 108 -4.26 -5.13 3.25
C THR A 108 -5.22 -3.96 3.40
N SER A 109 -5.26 -3.05 2.43
CA SER A 109 -6.16 -1.89 2.42
C SER A 109 -7.22 -2.07 1.31
N PRO A 110 -8.27 -2.91 1.50
CA PRO A 110 -9.20 -3.27 0.42
C PRO A 110 -10.19 -2.15 0.06
N PHE A 111 -10.49 -1.24 0.98
CA PHE A 111 -11.57 -0.29 0.84
C PHE A 111 -11.09 1.08 0.36
N ARG A 112 -10.83 1.20 -0.95
CA ARG A 112 -10.39 2.44 -1.59
C ARG A 112 -11.51 3.13 -2.32
N ARG A 113 -11.43 4.46 -2.40
CA ARG A 113 -12.35 5.25 -3.25
C ARG A 113 -11.65 5.67 -4.54
N LEU A 114 -12.35 5.48 -5.64
CA LEU A 114 -11.83 5.89 -6.95
C LEU A 114 -11.64 7.42 -7.04
N LYS A 115 -12.51 8.20 -6.37
CA LYS A 115 -12.39 9.66 -6.30
C LYS A 115 -11.06 10.10 -5.68
N THR A 116 -10.66 9.50 -4.56
CA THR A 116 -9.37 9.78 -3.89
C THR A 116 -8.19 9.46 -4.81
N ILE A 117 -8.21 8.31 -5.49
CA ILE A 117 -7.14 7.93 -6.41
C ILE A 117 -7.07 8.86 -7.63
N LYS A 118 -8.21 9.23 -8.20
CA LYS A 118 -8.26 10.19 -9.34
C LYS A 118 -7.71 11.55 -8.94
N GLU A 119 -7.98 12.03 -7.74
CA GLU A 119 -7.41 13.26 -7.21
C GLU A 119 -5.88 13.16 -7.08
N GLY A 120 -5.35 12.07 -6.52
CA GLY A 120 -3.92 11.81 -6.46
C GLY A 120 -3.26 11.80 -7.84
N ILE A 121 -3.86 11.14 -8.82
CA ILE A 121 -3.37 11.13 -10.20
C ILE A 121 -3.35 12.55 -10.79
N ARG A 122 -4.39 13.35 -10.56
CA ARG A 122 -4.46 14.74 -11.03
C ARG A 122 -3.34 15.60 -10.44
N ILE A 123 -3.10 15.50 -9.14
CA ILE A 123 -2.03 16.21 -8.44
C ILE A 123 -0.67 15.78 -8.98
N PHE A 124 -0.46 14.46 -9.15
CA PHE A 124 0.79 13.91 -9.66
C PHE A 124 1.12 14.39 -11.08
N LYS A 125 0.10 14.51 -11.96
CA LYS A 125 0.27 15.05 -13.31
C LYS A 125 0.70 16.52 -13.33
N ASN A 126 0.15 17.31 -12.41
CA ASN A 126 0.34 18.76 -12.38
C ASN A 126 1.61 19.20 -11.64
N LYS A 127 2.21 18.33 -10.86
CA LYS A 127 3.42 18.64 -10.07
C LYS A 127 4.57 17.75 -10.51
N LYS A 128 5.71 18.34 -10.82
CA LYS A 128 6.93 17.59 -11.19
C LYS A 128 7.62 17.02 -9.96
N ASN A 129 8.22 15.85 -10.12
CA ASN A 129 9.11 15.22 -9.12
C ASN A 129 8.51 15.03 -7.72
N ILE A 130 7.20 14.76 -7.63
CA ILE A 130 6.54 14.44 -6.37
C ILE A 130 6.35 12.93 -6.20
N SER A 131 6.16 12.51 -4.96
CA SER A 131 5.46 11.27 -4.62
C SER A 131 4.15 11.62 -3.90
N ILE A 132 3.16 10.74 -4.01
CA ILE A 132 1.89 10.91 -3.30
C ILE A 132 1.65 9.65 -2.47
N LEU A 133 1.19 9.83 -1.27
CA LEU A 133 0.75 8.73 -0.40
C LEU A 133 -0.58 9.05 0.27
N GLY A 134 -1.38 8.02 0.44
CA GLY A 134 -2.63 8.12 1.18
C GLY A 134 -2.36 8.25 2.67
N VAL A 135 -2.97 9.27 3.28
CA VAL A 135 -2.89 9.50 4.73
C VAL A 135 -4.28 9.64 5.33
N GLU A 136 -4.38 9.42 6.62
CA GLU A 136 -5.53 9.80 7.42
C GLU A 136 -5.11 10.78 8.51
N GLN A 137 -6.04 11.63 8.91
CA GLN A 137 -5.82 12.48 10.06
C GLN A 137 -5.84 11.61 11.32
N SER A 138 -4.80 11.72 12.13
CA SER A 138 -4.73 11.00 13.40
C SER A 138 -5.78 11.57 14.36
N LYS A 139 -6.56 10.68 14.95
CA LYS A 139 -7.48 11.02 16.04
C LYS A 139 -6.76 11.14 17.39
N TYR A 140 -5.49 10.79 17.43
CA TYR A 140 -4.72 10.82 18.67
C TYR A 140 -4.21 12.23 18.96
N ASN A 141 -4.51 12.71 20.14
CA ASN A 141 -3.89 13.93 20.68
C ASN A 141 -2.50 13.53 21.20
N LEU A 142 -1.44 14.03 20.58
CA LEU A 142 -0.06 13.72 21.01
C LEU A 142 0.24 14.22 22.44
N ASN A 143 -0.49 15.19 22.94
CA ASN A 143 -0.34 15.65 24.34
C ASN A 143 -0.65 14.53 25.35
N GLN A 144 -1.42 13.52 24.94
CA GLN A 144 -1.75 12.36 25.77
C GLN A 144 -0.78 11.18 25.53
N HIS A 145 0.19 11.34 24.61
CA HIS A 145 1.15 10.28 24.26
C HIS A 145 2.51 10.60 24.85
N PHE A 146 3.16 9.58 25.36
CA PHE A 146 4.50 9.68 25.92
C PHE A 146 5.32 8.42 25.60
N ILE A 147 6.63 8.61 25.52
CA ILE A 147 7.58 7.50 25.39
C ILE A 147 7.97 7.07 26.80
N LEU A 148 7.66 5.81 27.15
CA LEU A 148 8.21 5.19 28.34
C LEU A 148 9.58 4.59 28.00
N ARG A 149 10.62 5.13 28.63
CA ARG A 149 11.97 4.53 28.62
C ARG A 149 12.16 3.77 29.91
N LYS A 150 12.36 2.45 29.82
CA LYS A 150 12.72 1.61 30.96
C LYS A 150 14.22 1.76 31.21
N THR A 151 14.59 2.30 32.34
CA THR A 151 15.95 2.18 32.92
C THR A 151 15.92 1.06 33.97
N LYS A 152 17.09 0.58 34.42
CA LYS A 152 17.20 -0.62 35.30
C LYS A 152 16.17 -0.67 36.44
N ASN A 153 15.72 0.45 37.00
CA ASN A 153 14.76 0.49 38.11
C ASN A 153 13.69 1.58 38.02
N LYS A 154 13.58 2.33 36.92
CA LYS A 154 12.60 3.43 36.79
C LYS A 154 12.10 3.58 35.34
N TYR A 155 10.88 4.09 35.21
CA TYR A 155 10.36 4.54 33.92
C TYR A 155 10.52 6.06 33.83
N SER A 156 11.08 6.56 32.75
CA SER A 156 11.06 7.97 32.42
C SER A 156 10.00 8.27 31.37
N LYS A 157 9.23 9.31 31.57
CA LYS A 157 8.18 9.80 30.65
C LYS A 157 8.74 10.94 29.81
N LYS A 158 8.69 10.82 28.49
CA LYS A 158 8.92 11.94 27.58
C LYS A 158 7.59 12.31 26.91
N ILE A 159 7.08 13.50 27.20
CA ILE A 159 5.87 14.04 26.55
C ILE A 159 6.25 14.41 25.10
N LEU A 160 5.44 14.01 24.15
CA LEU A 160 5.58 14.44 22.77
C LEU A 160 4.89 15.82 22.66
N ILE A 161 5.66 16.82 22.19
CA ILE A 161 5.21 18.21 22.09
C ILE A 161 4.06 18.30 21.07
N ASN A 162 3.09 19.16 21.36
CA ASN A 162 1.90 19.40 20.58
C ASN A 162 2.25 19.83 19.14
N THR A 163 1.74 19.07 18.18
CA THR A 163 1.70 19.49 16.78
C THR A 163 0.26 19.42 16.32
N GLU A 164 -0.28 20.52 15.87
CA GLU A 164 -1.58 20.56 15.23
C GLU A 164 -1.56 19.71 13.96
N ASN A 165 -2.67 19.01 13.67
CA ASN A 165 -2.87 18.27 12.43
C ASN A 165 -1.84 17.15 12.14
N ILE A 166 -1.85 16.11 12.97
CA ILE A 166 -1.04 14.93 12.76
C ILE A 166 -1.70 14.02 11.74
N TYR A 167 -0.91 13.54 10.79
CA TYR A 167 -1.34 12.57 9.80
C TYR A 167 -0.48 11.32 9.89
N ARG A 168 -1.10 10.16 9.66
CA ARG A 168 -0.39 8.89 9.47
C ARG A 168 -0.66 8.33 8.09
N GLU A 169 0.31 7.64 7.51
CA GLU A 169 0.07 6.87 6.30
C GLU A 169 -0.91 5.73 6.59
N ASN A 170 -1.83 5.48 5.67
CA ASN A 170 -2.89 4.48 5.84
C ASN A 170 -2.73 3.27 4.91
N GLY A 171 -1.64 3.18 4.16
CA GLY A 171 -1.35 2.07 3.26
C GLY A 171 -2.26 1.94 2.05
N SER A 172 -3.25 2.82 1.87
CA SER A 172 -4.23 2.70 0.79
C SER A 172 -3.60 2.76 -0.59
N PHE A 173 -2.69 3.71 -0.82
CA PHE A 173 -1.91 3.79 -2.06
C PHE A 173 -0.67 4.67 -1.92
N TYR A 174 0.30 4.41 -2.80
CA TYR A 174 1.47 5.25 -3.03
C TYR A 174 1.60 5.47 -4.54
N LEU A 175 1.95 6.67 -4.96
CA LEU A 175 2.16 7.00 -6.37
C LEU A 175 3.48 7.75 -6.50
N ILE A 176 4.40 7.21 -7.32
CA ILE A 176 5.76 7.72 -7.46
C ILE A 176 6.27 7.44 -8.88
N SER A 177 7.16 8.29 -9.41
CA SER A 177 7.85 7.95 -10.66
C SER A 177 8.91 6.85 -10.43
N PRO A 178 9.15 5.97 -11.42
CA PRO A 178 10.23 4.98 -11.33
C PRO A 178 11.60 5.59 -11.04
N SER A 179 11.89 6.78 -11.59
CA SER A 179 13.14 7.51 -11.35
C SER A 179 13.29 7.93 -9.89
N ASN A 180 12.22 8.48 -9.28
CA ASN A 180 12.24 8.85 -7.87
C ASN A 180 12.33 7.63 -6.96
N LEU A 181 11.67 6.52 -7.29
CA LEU A 181 11.79 5.28 -6.53
C LEU A 181 13.22 4.76 -6.53
N ARG A 182 13.92 4.80 -7.68
CA ARG A 182 15.33 4.40 -7.80
C ARG A 182 16.24 5.34 -7.01
N LYS A 183 16.06 6.65 -7.17
CA LYS A 183 16.88 7.67 -6.51
C LYS A 183 16.77 7.59 -5.00
N ASN A 184 15.56 7.53 -4.48
CA ASN A 184 15.32 7.64 -3.04
C ASN A 184 15.35 6.26 -2.33
N LYS A 185 15.26 5.14 -3.06
CA LYS A 185 15.05 3.79 -2.49
C LYS A 185 13.94 3.81 -1.43
N SER A 186 12.85 4.50 -1.75
CA SER A 186 11.73 4.76 -0.86
C SER A 186 10.51 5.20 -1.68
N PHE A 187 9.31 5.00 -1.15
CA PHE A 187 8.09 5.61 -1.69
C PHE A 187 7.94 7.09 -1.29
N TYR A 188 8.82 7.58 -0.44
CA TYR A 188 8.92 8.99 -0.07
C TYR A 188 9.97 9.69 -0.94
N SER A 189 9.73 10.96 -1.22
CA SER A 189 10.68 11.87 -1.84
C SER A 189 10.74 13.16 -1.03
N ASN A 190 11.71 14.03 -1.32
CA ASN A 190 11.77 15.34 -0.67
C ASN A 190 10.48 16.17 -0.88
N ASN A 191 9.77 15.89 -1.99
CA ASN A 191 8.49 16.53 -2.33
C ASN A 191 7.35 15.51 -2.20
N THR A 192 7.19 14.89 -1.05
CA THR A 192 6.07 13.98 -0.79
C THR A 192 4.82 14.76 -0.48
N PHE A 193 3.74 14.50 -1.24
CA PHE A 193 2.43 15.11 -1.03
C PHE A 193 1.51 14.12 -0.29
N PRO A 194 1.11 14.41 0.96
CA PRO A 194 0.14 13.62 1.68
C PRO A 194 -1.27 13.91 1.14
N LEU A 195 -1.94 12.90 0.62
CA LEU A 195 -3.33 13.01 0.19
C LEU A 195 -4.26 12.44 1.25
N VAL A 196 -5.06 13.30 1.85
CA VAL A 196 -5.96 12.91 2.94
C VAL A 196 -7.11 12.07 2.41
N CYS A 197 -7.21 10.83 2.89
CA CYS A 197 -8.35 9.95 2.68
C CYS A 197 -9.50 10.40 3.58
N LYS A 198 -10.59 10.88 2.98
CA LYS A 198 -11.68 11.56 3.70
C LYS A 198 -12.57 10.61 4.52
N LEU A 199 -12.65 9.35 4.12
CA LEU A 199 -13.48 8.36 4.82
C LEU A 199 -12.62 7.42 5.65
N THR A 200 -12.99 7.22 6.89
CA THR A 200 -12.30 6.31 7.84
C THR A 200 -12.16 4.89 7.27
N ILE A 201 -13.12 4.44 6.47
CA ILE A 201 -13.05 3.10 5.85
C ILE A 201 -11.88 2.96 4.86
N GLU A 202 -11.41 4.04 4.24
CA GLU A 202 -10.24 4.02 3.34
C GLU A 202 -8.94 3.73 4.09
N SER A 203 -8.95 3.88 5.42
CA SER A 203 -7.81 3.68 6.31
C SER A 203 -7.80 2.32 7.00
N VAL A 204 -8.73 1.44 6.65
CA VAL A 204 -8.72 0.07 7.15
C VAL A 204 -7.53 -0.69 6.58
N ASP A 205 -6.63 -1.11 7.45
CA ASP A 205 -5.47 -1.93 7.13
C ASP A 205 -5.58 -3.28 7.88
N ILE A 206 -5.61 -4.37 7.11
CA ILE A 206 -5.87 -5.71 7.66
C ILE A 206 -4.54 -6.39 7.97
N ASP A 207 -4.14 -6.40 9.22
CA ASP A 207 -2.91 -7.02 9.66
C ASP A 207 -3.13 -8.14 10.70
N THR A 208 -4.18 -8.04 11.49
CA THR A 208 -4.50 -8.95 12.58
C THR A 208 -5.85 -9.65 12.38
N LYS A 209 -6.19 -10.55 13.28
CA LYS A 209 -7.51 -11.20 13.30
C LYS A 209 -8.63 -10.19 13.60
N ASP A 210 -8.36 -9.22 14.45
CA ASP A 210 -9.33 -8.18 14.82
C ASP A 210 -9.62 -7.27 13.64
N ASP A 211 -8.57 -6.82 12.91
CA ASP A 211 -8.76 -6.07 11.67
C ASP A 211 -9.58 -6.85 10.65
N TRP A 212 -9.33 -8.15 10.54
CA TRP A 212 -10.10 -9.04 9.68
C TRP A 212 -11.58 -9.09 10.05
N ASN A 213 -11.88 -9.17 11.35
CA ASN A 213 -13.25 -9.18 11.84
C ASN A 213 -13.96 -7.85 11.58
N ILE A 214 -13.26 -6.73 11.74
CA ILE A 214 -13.76 -5.39 11.38
C ILE A 214 -14.05 -5.34 9.86
N ALA A 215 -13.08 -5.74 9.04
CA ALA A 215 -13.22 -5.74 7.59
C ALA A 215 -14.41 -6.58 7.10
N LYS A 216 -14.69 -7.74 7.73
CA LYS A 216 -15.87 -8.55 7.40
C LYS A 216 -17.19 -7.81 7.62
N LYS A 217 -17.29 -6.98 8.65
CA LYS A 217 -18.50 -6.16 8.91
C LYS A 217 -18.64 -5.04 7.88
N LEU A 218 -17.52 -4.52 7.38
CA LEU A 218 -17.48 -3.38 6.45
C LEU A 218 -17.64 -3.78 4.98
N VAL A 219 -17.48 -5.05 4.64
CA VAL A 219 -17.40 -5.54 3.25
C VAL A 219 -18.62 -5.20 2.38
N ASN A 220 -19.78 -5.01 2.98
CA ASN A 220 -21.03 -4.72 2.29
C ASN A 220 -21.30 -3.21 2.12
N ILE A 221 -20.44 -2.34 2.66
CA ILE A 221 -20.60 -0.90 2.53
C ILE A 221 -20.22 -0.49 1.10
N LYS A 222 -21.16 0.15 0.40
CA LYS A 222 -20.89 0.73 -0.92
C LYS A 222 -20.03 1.98 -0.76
N LEU A 223 -18.87 1.99 -1.40
CA LEU A 223 -17.96 3.14 -1.48
C LEU A 223 -18.20 3.86 -2.82
N ASN A 224 -19.05 4.85 -2.80
CA ASN A 224 -19.31 5.72 -3.96
C ASN A 224 -18.24 6.80 -4.09
#